data_7ec704b4a38d74e76aee08fde003d8a2
#
_entry.id   7ec704b4a38d74e76aee08fde003d8a2
#
_cell.length_a   1.000
_cell.length_b   1.000
_cell.length_c   1.000
_cell.angle_alpha   90.00
_cell.angle_beta   90.00
_cell.angle_gamma   90.00
#
_symmetry.space_group_name_H-M   'P 1'
#
loop_
_entity.id
_entity.type
_entity.pdbx_description
1 polymer ?
#
loop_
_entity_poly.entity_id
_entity_poly.type
_entity_poly.pdbx_seq_one_letter_code
_entity_poly.pdbx_strand_id
1 'polypeptide(L)'
;MGPEFRLQTLANNITDIDGVFLTHGHYDHIAGVPELFRAAALLGKQINVYAAEETLAELKRCYGYMFGTYQENGKDRIRWLEIKNGNNLIENMDWTCFELPHNRIHSWGFRYKNFALVTDYDNLTQQVLDCLHGLDLLLLECNNGMQQVRNGHSNWIKIQPYLEQLQPQKTILTHLSAKVDYESFKSLLPPQVDLAYDGMEIKL
;
A
#
# COMPACT_ATOMS: atom_id res chain seq x y z
N MET A 1 2.64 -5.16 2.36
CA MET A 1 3.08 -5.78 3.63
C MET A 1 4.37 -6.54 3.38
N GLY A 2 5.51 -5.92 3.70
CA GLY A 2 6.86 -6.40 3.41
C GLY A 2 7.34 -7.53 4.33
N PRO A 3 8.55 -8.04 4.08
CA PRO A 3 9.15 -9.12 4.88
C PRO A 3 9.43 -8.71 6.33
N GLU A 4 9.56 -7.42 6.62
CA GLU A 4 9.76 -6.87 7.97
C GLU A 4 8.47 -6.72 8.79
N PHE A 5 7.33 -7.18 8.29
CA PHE A 5 6.02 -7.02 8.93
C PHE A 5 6.04 -7.34 10.43
N ARG A 6 6.60 -8.49 10.82
CA ARG A 6 6.69 -8.87 12.22
C ARG A 6 7.57 -7.92 13.04
N LEU A 7 8.71 -7.51 12.49
CA LEU A 7 9.62 -6.58 13.19
C LEU A 7 8.95 -5.21 13.38
N GLN A 8 8.28 -4.71 12.35
CA GLN A 8 7.57 -3.43 12.40
C GLN A 8 6.39 -3.46 13.37
N THR A 9 5.59 -4.53 13.38
CA THR A 9 4.47 -4.65 14.34
C THR A 9 4.95 -4.69 15.78
N LEU A 10 6.04 -5.42 16.07
CA LEU A 10 6.64 -5.46 17.39
C LEU A 10 7.24 -4.12 17.81
N ALA A 11 8.00 -3.47 16.93
CA ALA A 11 8.65 -2.19 17.22
C ALA A 11 7.64 -1.05 17.49
N ASN A 12 6.47 -1.10 16.85
CA ASN A 12 5.43 -0.09 16.97
C ASN A 12 4.27 -0.50 17.90
N ASN A 13 4.43 -1.60 18.66
CA ASN A 13 3.41 -2.11 19.58
C ASN A 13 2.03 -2.31 18.94
N ILE A 14 1.99 -2.74 17.68
CA ILE A 14 0.75 -3.09 16.97
C ILE A 14 0.29 -4.45 17.49
N THR A 15 -0.74 -4.44 18.32
CA THR A 15 -1.25 -5.64 19.01
C THR A 15 -2.53 -6.21 18.41
N ASP A 16 -3.15 -5.50 17.46
CA ASP A 16 -4.35 -5.94 16.76
C ASP A 16 -4.39 -5.48 15.30
N ILE A 17 -5.08 -6.25 14.44
CA ILE A 17 -5.20 -5.99 12.99
C ILE A 17 -6.62 -6.34 12.58
N ASP A 18 -7.38 -5.36 12.11
CA ASP A 18 -8.76 -5.57 11.64
C ASP A 18 -8.79 -6.06 10.20
N GLY A 19 -7.92 -5.52 9.35
CA GLY A 19 -7.83 -5.89 7.95
C GLY A 19 -6.53 -5.45 7.30
N VAL A 20 -6.23 -6.01 6.14
CA VAL A 20 -5.03 -5.72 5.37
C VAL A 20 -5.41 -5.49 3.91
N PHE A 21 -4.93 -4.40 3.33
CA PHE A 21 -4.95 -4.17 1.88
C PHE A 21 -3.61 -4.59 1.28
N LEU A 22 -3.65 -5.35 0.19
CA LEU A 22 -2.48 -5.67 -0.60
C LEU A 22 -2.58 -4.99 -1.95
N THR A 23 -1.56 -4.23 -2.29
CA THR A 23 -1.52 -3.44 -3.51
C THR A 23 -1.28 -4.29 -4.75
N HIS A 24 -0.35 -5.25 -4.67
CA HIS A 24 -0.01 -6.18 -5.77
C HIS A 24 0.86 -7.34 -5.27
N GLY A 25 1.18 -8.28 -6.16
CA GLY A 25 1.82 -9.56 -5.85
C GLY A 25 3.35 -9.57 -5.79
N HIS A 26 4.07 -8.44 -5.83
CA HIS A 26 5.53 -8.46 -5.68
C HIS A 26 5.95 -8.84 -4.26
N TYR A 27 7.16 -9.40 -4.14
CA TYR A 27 7.70 -9.94 -2.90
C TYR A 27 7.66 -8.95 -1.73
N ASP A 28 8.10 -7.74 -1.94
CA ASP A 28 8.15 -6.67 -0.94
C ASP A 28 6.76 -6.17 -0.49
N HIS A 29 5.69 -6.60 -1.17
CA HIS A 29 4.30 -6.29 -0.82
C HIS A 29 3.52 -7.47 -0.24
N ILE A 30 3.98 -8.72 -0.44
CA ILE A 30 3.26 -9.92 0.05
C ILE A 30 4.09 -10.82 0.97
N ALA A 31 5.39 -10.58 1.12
CA ALA A 31 6.27 -11.48 1.90
C ALA A 31 5.92 -11.56 3.39
N GLY A 32 5.22 -10.57 3.95
CA GLY A 32 4.73 -10.57 5.32
C GLY A 32 3.47 -11.41 5.56
N VAL A 33 2.83 -11.95 4.51
CA VAL A 33 1.59 -12.73 4.63
C VAL A 33 1.73 -13.98 5.53
N PRO A 34 2.83 -14.75 5.50
CA PRO A 34 3.03 -15.85 6.45
C PRO A 34 3.05 -15.41 7.91
N GLU A 35 3.63 -14.24 8.20
CA GLU A 35 3.64 -13.69 9.56
C GLU A 35 2.24 -13.18 9.97
N LEU A 36 1.47 -12.59 9.05
CA LEU A 36 0.07 -12.23 9.29
C LEU A 36 -0.77 -13.48 9.63
N PHE A 37 -0.58 -14.57 8.90
CA PHE A 37 -1.26 -15.83 9.16
C PHE A 37 -0.93 -16.36 10.57
N ARG A 38 0.33 -16.19 11.02
CA ARG A 38 0.74 -16.52 12.38
C ARG A 38 0.14 -15.58 13.41
N ALA A 39 0.09 -14.27 13.12
CA ALA A 39 -0.54 -13.28 13.98
C ALA A 39 -2.03 -13.57 14.20
N ALA A 40 -2.77 -13.92 13.15
CA ALA A 40 -4.18 -14.32 13.25
C ALA A 40 -4.39 -15.49 14.22
N ALA A 41 -3.49 -16.49 14.17
CA ALA A 41 -3.51 -17.61 15.11
C ALA A 41 -3.26 -17.19 16.57
N LEU A 42 -2.31 -16.28 16.81
CA LEU A 42 -2.00 -15.78 18.14
C LEU A 42 -3.11 -14.89 18.71
N LEU A 43 -3.76 -14.12 17.86
CA LEU A 43 -4.91 -13.27 18.22
C LEU A 43 -6.21 -14.06 18.41
N GLY A 44 -6.26 -15.32 17.95
CA GLY A 44 -7.46 -16.16 18.01
C GLY A 44 -8.63 -15.60 17.15
N LYS A 45 -8.32 -14.81 16.10
CA LYS A 45 -9.33 -14.21 15.22
C LYS A 45 -9.00 -14.42 13.75
N GLN A 46 -10.04 -14.36 12.92
CA GLN A 46 -9.90 -14.30 11.47
C GLN A 46 -9.55 -12.86 11.06
N ILE A 47 -8.53 -12.68 10.22
CA ILE A 47 -8.14 -11.38 9.66
C ILE A 47 -8.59 -11.31 8.19
N ASN A 48 -9.25 -10.22 7.81
CA ASN A 48 -9.63 -9.96 6.43
C ASN A 48 -8.43 -9.42 5.62
N VAL A 49 -8.19 -10.02 4.44
CA VAL A 49 -7.18 -9.55 3.50
C VAL A 49 -7.86 -9.21 2.19
N TYR A 50 -7.75 -7.96 1.80
CA TYR A 50 -8.36 -7.37 0.63
C TYR A 50 -7.31 -7.20 -0.47
N ALA A 51 -7.54 -7.80 -1.63
CA ALA A 51 -6.64 -7.73 -2.77
C ALA A 51 -7.41 -7.95 -4.08
N ALA A 52 -6.86 -7.48 -5.20
CA ALA A 52 -7.41 -7.78 -6.50
C ALA A 52 -7.22 -9.25 -6.87
N GLU A 53 -8.02 -9.75 -7.83
CA GLU A 53 -8.01 -11.14 -8.27
C GLU A 53 -6.61 -11.64 -8.64
N GLU A 54 -5.85 -10.86 -9.42
CA GLU A 54 -4.48 -11.21 -9.84
C GLU A 54 -3.53 -11.35 -8.64
N THR A 55 -3.66 -10.49 -7.63
CA THR A 55 -2.87 -10.57 -6.39
C THR A 55 -3.25 -11.78 -5.56
N LEU A 56 -4.56 -12.10 -5.48
CA LEU A 56 -5.05 -13.31 -4.81
C LEU A 56 -4.56 -14.58 -5.50
N ALA A 57 -4.53 -14.58 -6.84
CA ALA A 57 -3.98 -15.70 -7.62
C ALA A 57 -2.48 -15.90 -7.35
N GLU A 58 -1.69 -14.82 -7.30
CA GLU A 58 -0.27 -14.88 -6.97
C GLU A 58 -0.04 -15.37 -5.52
N LEU A 59 -0.81 -14.88 -4.55
CA LEU A 59 -0.77 -15.37 -3.17
C LEU A 59 -1.08 -16.86 -3.08
N LYS A 60 -2.07 -17.33 -3.82
CA LYS A 60 -2.41 -18.75 -3.86
C LYS A 60 -1.29 -19.58 -4.48
N ARG A 61 -0.59 -19.03 -5.48
CA ARG A 61 0.58 -19.67 -6.09
C ARG A 61 1.76 -19.76 -5.11
N CYS A 62 2.04 -18.69 -4.36
CA CYS A 62 3.17 -18.62 -3.41
C CYS A 62 2.87 -19.31 -2.08
N TYR A 63 1.64 -19.18 -1.59
CA TYR A 63 1.25 -19.56 -0.23
C TYR A 63 -0.02 -20.44 -0.22
N GLY A 64 -0.17 -21.32 -1.22
CA GLY A 64 -1.38 -22.15 -1.40
C GLY A 64 -1.82 -22.93 -0.16
N TYR A 65 -0.86 -23.31 0.69
CA TYR A 65 -1.14 -24.02 1.95
C TYR A 65 -1.94 -23.17 2.98
N MET A 66 -2.03 -21.84 2.78
CA MET A 66 -2.83 -20.95 3.65
C MET A 66 -4.28 -20.83 3.22
N PHE A 67 -4.62 -21.36 2.03
CA PHE A 67 -5.97 -21.27 1.47
C PHE A 67 -6.76 -22.54 1.81
N GLY A 68 -7.71 -22.43 2.74
CA GLY A 68 -8.64 -23.52 3.06
C GLY A 68 -8.08 -24.71 3.83
N THR A 69 -6.83 -24.65 4.30
CA THR A 69 -6.14 -25.81 4.91
C THR A 69 -6.07 -25.73 6.44
N TYR A 70 -6.15 -24.55 7.01
CA TYR A 70 -6.03 -24.35 8.45
C TYR A 70 -7.28 -23.68 9.01
N GLN A 71 -8.23 -24.52 9.42
CA GLN A 71 -9.42 -24.05 10.10
C GLN A 71 -9.24 -24.14 11.60
N GLU A 72 -9.48 -23.04 12.29
CA GLU A 72 -9.62 -23.02 13.73
C GLU A 72 -11.09 -22.71 14.07
N ASN A 73 -11.73 -23.62 14.79
CA ASN A 73 -13.18 -23.54 15.06
C ASN A 73 -14.06 -23.47 13.78
N GLY A 74 -13.65 -24.13 12.70
CA GLY A 74 -14.38 -24.16 11.43
C GLY A 74 -14.22 -22.89 10.56
N LYS A 75 -13.31 -21.98 10.91
CA LYS A 75 -13.02 -20.78 10.14
C LYS A 75 -11.54 -20.72 9.73
N ASP A 76 -11.28 -20.26 8.52
CA ASP A 76 -9.94 -19.97 8.07
C ASP A 76 -9.35 -18.80 8.88
N ARG A 77 -8.04 -18.84 9.14
CA ARG A 77 -7.34 -17.75 9.85
C ARG A 77 -7.31 -16.44 9.06
N ILE A 78 -7.25 -16.55 7.74
CA ILE A 78 -7.31 -15.41 6.81
C ILE A 78 -8.57 -15.57 5.96
N ARG A 79 -9.33 -14.50 5.86
CA ARG A 79 -10.43 -14.39 4.90
C ARG A 79 -9.95 -13.56 3.72
N TRP A 80 -9.83 -14.21 2.57
CA TRP A 80 -9.39 -13.58 1.33
C TRP A 80 -10.59 -12.93 0.64
N LEU A 81 -10.51 -11.63 0.40
CA LEU A 81 -11.62 -10.83 -0.13
C LEU A 81 -11.13 -10.07 -1.37
N GLU A 82 -11.87 -10.21 -2.45
CA GLU A 82 -11.58 -9.51 -3.69
C GLU A 82 -12.03 -8.06 -3.63
N ILE A 83 -11.16 -7.13 -4.04
CA ILE A 83 -11.50 -5.74 -4.33
C ILE A 83 -11.69 -5.54 -5.83
N LYS A 84 -12.51 -4.53 -6.18
CA LYS A 84 -12.77 -4.15 -7.57
C LYS A 84 -12.54 -2.66 -7.79
N ASN A 85 -12.31 -2.30 -9.04
CA ASN A 85 -12.18 -0.90 -9.40
C ASN A 85 -13.45 -0.11 -9.05
N GLY A 86 -13.30 1.05 -8.44
CA GLY A 86 -14.39 1.88 -7.93
C GLY A 86 -14.67 1.69 -6.44
N ASN A 87 -15.93 1.88 -6.04
CA ASN A 87 -16.32 1.87 -4.63
C ASN A 87 -16.42 0.44 -4.05
N ASN A 88 -15.79 0.25 -2.91
CA ASN A 88 -15.80 -0.99 -2.14
C ASN A 88 -16.20 -0.69 -0.69
N LEU A 89 -17.20 -1.41 -0.16
CA LEU A 89 -17.54 -1.35 1.26
C LEU A 89 -16.63 -2.32 2.02
N ILE A 90 -15.69 -1.79 2.80
CA ILE A 90 -14.66 -2.55 3.51
C ILE A 90 -14.67 -2.14 4.98
N GLU A 91 -14.90 -3.09 5.88
CA GLU A 91 -15.01 -2.86 7.33
C GLU A 91 -16.00 -1.71 7.68
N ASN A 92 -17.15 -1.67 6.98
CA ASN A 92 -18.17 -0.61 7.08
C ASN A 92 -17.68 0.79 6.69
N MET A 93 -16.61 0.89 5.93
CA MET A 93 -16.07 2.13 5.37
C MET A 93 -16.12 2.09 3.85
N ASP A 94 -16.52 3.20 3.22
CA ASP A 94 -16.54 3.35 1.77
C ASP A 94 -15.14 3.71 1.26
N TRP A 95 -14.48 2.73 0.63
CA TRP A 95 -13.18 2.89 -0.01
C TRP A 95 -13.34 2.99 -1.52
N THR A 96 -12.59 3.87 -2.16
CA THR A 96 -12.38 3.83 -3.60
C THR A 96 -11.06 3.13 -3.89
N CYS A 97 -11.13 2.02 -4.61
CA CYS A 97 -9.97 1.27 -5.07
C CYS A 97 -9.79 1.53 -6.58
N PHE A 98 -8.56 1.68 -7.03
CA PHE A 98 -8.27 1.96 -8.45
C PHE A 98 -6.99 1.29 -8.90
N GLU A 99 -7.02 0.83 -10.14
CA GLU A 99 -5.87 0.17 -10.79
C GLU A 99 -4.80 1.18 -11.17
N LEU A 100 -3.55 0.77 -11.00
CA LEU A 100 -2.34 1.51 -11.37
C LEU A 100 -1.49 0.63 -12.30
N PRO A 101 -1.17 1.08 -13.52
CA PRO A 101 -0.24 0.35 -14.37
C PRO A 101 1.13 0.20 -13.70
N HIS A 102 1.65 -1.03 -13.61
CA HIS A 102 2.94 -1.32 -12.99
C HIS A 102 3.67 -2.42 -13.76
N ASN A 103 4.55 -2.03 -14.69
CA ASN A 103 5.25 -2.95 -15.59
C ASN A 103 4.27 -3.85 -16.40
N ARG A 104 4.21 -5.14 -16.05
CA ARG A 104 3.37 -6.15 -16.72
C ARG A 104 2.17 -6.58 -15.89
N ILE A 105 1.97 -5.95 -14.74
CA ILE A 105 0.88 -6.23 -13.80
C ILE A 105 0.19 -4.92 -13.43
N HIS A 106 -0.84 -5.00 -12.59
CA HIS A 106 -1.44 -3.84 -11.96
C HIS A 106 -1.10 -3.82 -10.46
N SER A 107 -0.76 -2.64 -9.97
CA SER A 107 -0.82 -2.30 -8.55
C SER A 107 -2.17 -1.64 -8.27
N TRP A 108 -2.51 -1.50 -7.01
CA TRP A 108 -3.78 -0.91 -6.59
C TRP A 108 -3.55 0.24 -5.63
N GLY A 109 -4.18 1.39 -5.94
CA GLY A 109 -4.30 2.51 -5.04
C GLY A 109 -5.60 2.48 -4.27
N PHE A 110 -5.61 3.12 -3.10
CA PHE A 110 -6.73 3.15 -2.17
C PHE A 110 -7.02 4.58 -1.74
N ARG A 111 -8.28 4.97 -1.76
CA ARG A 111 -8.74 6.24 -1.20
C ARG A 111 -9.82 5.99 -0.15
N TYR A 112 -9.69 6.66 0.99
CA TYR A 112 -10.73 6.77 2.00
C TYR A 112 -10.92 8.25 2.36
N LYS A 113 -12.09 8.82 2.05
CA LYS A 113 -12.37 10.24 2.24
C LYS A 113 -11.30 11.13 1.59
N ASN A 114 -10.58 11.90 2.40
CA ASN A 114 -9.54 12.83 1.98
C ASN A 114 -8.11 12.26 2.12
N PHE A 115 -7.98 10.95 2.32
CA PHE A 115 -6.73 10.22 2.36
C PHE A 115 -6.59 9.29 1.17
N ALA A 116 -5.41 9.20 0.56
CA ALA A 116 -5.10 8.19 -0.44
C ALA A 116 -3.69 7.62 -0.30
N LEU A 117 -3.55 6.34 -0.69
CA LEU A 117 -2.29 5.62 -0.87
C LEU A 117 -2.13 5.25 -2.33
N VAL A 118 -1.01 5.65 -2.92
CA VAL A 118 -0.63 5.39 -4.32
C VAL A 118 0.81 4.91 -4.35
N THR A 119 1.03 3.64 -4.66
CA THR A 119 2.38 3.05 -4.72
C THR A 119 2.53 2.15 -5.95
N ASP A 120 3.75 2.05 -6.45
CA ASP A 120 4.13 1.16 -7.54
C ASP A 120 3.32 1.37 -8.82
N TYR A 121 3.68 2.38 -9.56
CA TYR A 121 3.00 2.74 -10.80
C TYR A 121 3.96 3.23 -11.89
N ASP A 122 3.63 2.93 -13.14
CA ASP A 122 4.32 3.50 -14.29
C ASP A 122 3.95 4.98 -14.51
N ASN A 123 2.67 5.31 -14.43
CA ASN A 123 2.12 6.67 -14.53
C ASN A 123 0.71 6.73 -13.97
N LEU A 124 0.29 7.91 -13.56
CA LEU A 124 -1.09 8.16 -13.15
C LEU A 124 -1.91 8.60 -14.37
N THR A 125 -2.94 7.83 -14.69
CA THR A 125 -3.89 8.17 -15.75
C THR A 125 -4.79 9.32 -15.30
N GLN A 126 -5.43 10.03 -16.25
CA GLN A 126 -6.37 11.10 -15.91
C GLN A 126 -7.50 10.59 -15.01
N GLN A 127 -8.01 9.39 -15.27
CA GLN A 127 -9.05 8.76 -14.42
C GLN A 127 -8.59 8.57 -12.97
N VAL A 128 -7.33 8.18 -12.75
CA VAL A 128 -6.75 8.07 -11.40
C VAL A 128 -6.58 9.46 -10.77
N LEU A 129 -6.08 10.44 -11.53
CA LEU A 129 -5.94 11.83 -11.06
C LEU A 129 -7.29 12.40 -10.63
N ASP A 130 -8.35 12.15 -11.42
CA ASP A 130 -9.71 12.59 -11.08
C ASP A 130 -10.19 11.98 -9.74
N CYS A 131 -9.79 10.76 -9.43
CA CYS A 131 -10.06 10.11 -8.14
C CYS A 131 -9.24 10.70 -6.97
N LEU A 132 -8.17 11.45 -7.23
CA LEU A 132 -7.23 11.95 -6.22
C LEU A 132 -7.40 13.44 -5.89
N HIS A 133 -8.41 14.12 -6.39
CA HIS A 133 -8.68 15.52 -6.04
C HIS A 133 -9.22 15.68 -4.61
N GLY A 134 -8.88 16.80 -3.96
CA GLY A 134 -9.41 17.17 -2.65
C GLY A 134 -8.87 16.34 -1.49
N LEU A 135 -7.61 15.93 -1.57
CA LEU A 135 -6.95 15.16 -0.50
C LEU A 135 -6.34 16.08 0.55
N ASP A 136 -6.55 15.74 1.82
CA ASP A 136 -5.80 16.31 2.93
C ASP A 136 -4.42 15.62 3.05
N LEU A 137 -4.37 14.32 2.76
CA LEU A 137 -3.14 13.52 2.80
C LEU A 137 -3.03 12.58 1.61
N LEU A 138 -1.90 12.67 0.91
CA LEU A 138 -1.51 11.73 -0.14
C LEU A 138 -0.22 11.01 0.28
N LEU A 139 -0.29 9.67 0.45
CA LEU A 139 0.90 8.82 0.48
C LEU A 139 1.23 8.41 -0.95
N LEU A 140 2.38 8.86 -1.45
CA LEU A 140 2.76 8.69 -2.85
C LEU A 140 4.13 8.04 -2.97
N GLU A 141 4.25 7.06 -3.84
CA GLU A 141 5.53 6.44 -4.16
C GLU A 141 6.47 7.43 -4.86
N CYS A 142 7.75 7.44 -4.41
CA CYS A 142 8.85 8.16 -5.04
C CYS A 142 10.16 7.36 -4.95
N ASN A 143 10.14 6.12 -5.45
CA ASN A 143 11.19 5.12 -5.26
C ASN A 143 12.59 5.63 -5.61
N ASN A 144 12.72 6.39 -6.69
CA ASN A 144 14.01 6.82 -7.20
C ASN A 144 14.49 8.18 -6.65
N GLY A 145 13.73 8.86 -5.76
CA GLY A 145 14.10 10.18 -5.26
C GLY A 145 14.42 11.16 -6.39
N MET A 146 15.64 11.71 -6.44
CA MET A 146 16.14 12.58 -7.51
C MET A 146 16.79 11.83 -8.69
N GLN A 147 16.92 10.50 -8.59
CA GLN A 147 17.61 9.71 -9.60
C GLN A 147 16.72 9.44 -10.83
N GLN A 148 17.32 8.89 -11.89
CA GLN A 148 16.58 8.50 -13.10
C GLN A 148 15.50 7.47 -12.79
N VAL A 149 14.34 7.66 -13.44
CA VAL A 149 13.21 6.72 -13.31
C VAL A 149 13.60 5.34 -13.83
N ARG A 150 13.25 4.31 -13.06
CA ARG A 150 13.23 2.92 -13.50
C ARG A 150 11.79 2.52 -13.82
N ASN A 151 11.63 1.60 -14.76
CA ASN A 151 10.31 1.09 -15.12
C ASN A 151 9.52 0.63 -13.88
N GLY A 152 8.25 0.95 -13.83
CA GLY A 152 7.35 0.59 -12.75
C GLY A 152 7.40 1.52 -11.53
N HIS A 153 8.25 2.54 -11.55
CA HIS A 153 8.43 3.45 -10.41
C HIS A 153 8.54 4.91 -10.83
N SER A 154 8.53 5.80 -9.86
CA SER A 154 8.62 7.24 -10.08
C SER A 154 9.82 7.88 -9.37
N ASN A 155 10.06 9.13 -9.71
CA ASN A 155 11.01 10.01 -9.06
C ASN A 155 10.38 11.39 -8.82
N TRP A 156 11.09 12.25 -8.14
CA TRP A 156 10.61 13.60 -7.80
C TRP A 156 10.18 14.40 -9.04
N ILE A 157 10.98 14.39 -10.11
CA ILE A 157 10.69 15.15 -11.33
C ILE A 157 9.40 14.69 -11.97
N LYS A 158 9.17 13.38 -11.99
CA LYS A 158 7.96 12.79 -12.60
C LYS A 158 6.68 13.08 -11.82
N ILE A 159 6.77 13.17 -10.47
CA ILE A 159 5.57 13.36 -9.64
C ILE A 159 5.19 14.84 -9.45
N GLN A 160 6.10 15.78 -9.66
CA GLN A 160 5.81 17.21 -9.50
C GLN A 160 4.57 17.68 -10.27
N PRO A 161 4.39 17.37 -11.58
CA PRO A 161 3.19 17.76 -12.31
C PRO A 161 1.89 17.20 -11.70
N TYR A 162 1.93 15.99 -11.13
CA TYR A 162 0.77 15.42 -10.45
C TYR A 162 0.43 16.20 -9.18
N LEU A 163 1.44 16.55 -8.39
CA LEU A 163 1.26 17.34 -7.16
C LEU A 163 0.76 18.77 -7.47
N GLU A 164 1.25 19.39 -8.55
CA GLU A 164 0.77 20.69 -9.02
C GLU A 164 -0.71 20.64 -9.46
N GLN A 165 -1.15 19.56 -10.10
CA GLN A 165 -2.55 19.38 -10.50
C GLN A 165 -3.45 19.04 -9.31
N LEU A 166 -3.03 18.15 -8.41
CA LEU A 166 -3.85 17.63 -7.32
C LEU A 166 -3.92 18.54 -6.10
N GLN A 167 -2.85 19.28 -5.82
CA GLN A 167 -2.68 20.20 -4.68
C GLN A 167 -3.14 19.60 -3.33
N PRO A 168 -2.69 18.40 -2.94
CA PRO A 168 -3.02 17.84 -1.65
C PRO A 168 -2.47 18.74 -0.53
N GLN A 169 -3.15 18.83 0.62
CA GLN A 169 -2.67 19.65 1.73
C GLN A 169 -1.31 19.16 2.24
N LYS A 170 -1.12 17.84 2.30
CA LYS A 170 0.14 17.19 2.64
C LYS A 170 0.40 15.99 1.75
N THR A 171 1.65 15.85 1.30
CA THR A 171 2.13 14.64 0.63
C THR A 171 3.23 14.01 1.48
N ILE A 172 3.18 12.69 1.64
CA ILE A 172 4.28 11.91 2.23
C ILE A 172 4.78 10.94 1.17
N LEU A 173 6.04 11.08 0.82
CA LEU A 173 6.70 10.23 -0.16
C LEU A 173 7.16 8.94 0.52
N THR A 174 6.79 7.81 -0.05
CA THR A 174 7.07 6.48 0.49
C THR A 174 7.71 5.58 -0.56
N HIS A 175 7.97 4.33 -0.20
CA HIS A 175 8.57 3.32 -1.07
C HIS A 175 9.94 3.75 -1.64
N LEU A 176 10.76 4.41 -0.80
CA LEU A 176 12.08 4.91 -1.19
C LEU A 176 13.07 3.75 -1.35
N SER A 177 13.83 3.75 -2.44
CA SER A 177 14.90 2.75 -2.63
C SER A 177 16.11 3.05 -1.73
N ALA A 178 16.88 2.02 -1.43
CA ALA A 178 18.12 2.12 -0.64
C ALA A 178 19.19 3.06 -1.26
N LYS A 179 18.97 3.57 -2.48
CA LYS A 179 19.85 4.51 -3.15
C LYS A 179 19.52 5.97 -2.87
N VAL A 180 18.38 6.23 -2.25
CA VAL A 180 17.95 7.59 -1.88
C VAL A 180 18.60 7.95 -0.55
N ASP A 181 19.45 8.99 -0.57
CA ASP A 181 19.91 9.60 0.66
C ASP A 181 18.78 10.44 1.26
N TYR A 182 18.28 9.99 2.42
CA TYR A 182 17.07 10.52 3.06
C TYR A 182 17.19 12.01 3.39
N GLU A 183 18.26 12.40 4.07
CA GLU A 183 18.43 13.78 4.56
C GLU A 183 18.66 14.75 3.40
N SER A 184 19.50 14.37 2.44
CA SER A 184 19.74 15.19 1.25
C SER A 184 18.46 15.37 0.44
N PHE A 185 17.68 14.30 0.23
CA PHE A 185 16.44 14.41 -0.53
C PHE A 185 15.38 15.23 0.21
N LYS A 186 15.23 15.01 1.51
CA LYS A 186 14.31 15.76 2.36
C LYS A 186 14.56 17.27 2.30
N SER A 187 15.83 17.69 2.29
CA SER A 187 16.20 19.10 2.24
C SER A 187 15.80 19.84 0.96
N LEU A 188 15.47 19.10 -0.10
CA LEU A 188 15.08 19.65 -1.41
C LEU A 188 13.54 19.75 -1.58
N LEU A 189 12.77 19.19 -0.65
CA LEU A 189 11.32 19.11 -0.78
C LEU A 189 10.64 20.40 -0.29
N PRO A 190 9.51 20.80 -0.91
CA PRO A 190 8.74 21.93 -0.44
C PRO A 190 8.03 21.60 0.90
N PRO A 191 7.62 22.60 1.68
CA PRO A 191 7.10 22.41 3.05
C PRO A 191 5.91 21.46 3.18
N GLN A 192 5.07 21.34 2.12
CA GLN A 192 3.91 20.45 2.11
C GLN A 192 4.25 19.00 1.77
N VAL A 193 5.51 18.69 1.44
CA VAL A 193 5.97 17.34 1.09
C VAL A 193 7.00 16.87 2.11
N ASP A 194 6.82 15.66 2.62
CA ASP A 194 7.75 15.02 3.56
C ASP A 194 8.09 13.60 3.10
N LEU A 195 9.07 12.97 3.72
CA LEU A 195 9.45 11.59 3.48
C LEU A 195 8.93 10.70 4.61
N ALA A 196 8.40 9.54 4.25
CA ALA A 196 8.04 8.51 5.23
C ALA A 196 9.28 7.92 5.90
N TYR A 197 9.13 7.50 7.14
CA TYR A 197 10.11 6.72 7.89
C TYR A 197 9.39 5.64 8.71
N ASP A 198 10.12 4.58 9.08
CA ASP A 198 9.56 3.47 9.84
C ASP A 198 9.07 3.94 11.22
N GLY A 199 7.83 3.62 11.55
CA GLY A 199 7.18 4.09 12.79
C GLY A 199 6.57 5.49 12.72
N MET A 200 6.50 6.11 11.53
CA MET A 200 5.84 7.41 11.37
C MET A 200 4.36 7.33 11.71
N GLU A 201 3.91 8.18 12.61
CA GLU A 201 2.50 8.34 12.97
C GLU A 201 1.89 9.57 12.30
N ILE A 202 0.74 9.40 11.66
CA ILE A 202 0.00 10.47 11.00
C ILE A 202 -1.42 10.48 11.52
N LYS A 203 -1.88 11.63 12.01
CA LYS A 203 -3.28 11.83 12.40
C LYS A 203 -4.06 12.31 11.19
N LEU A 204 -5.15 11.60 10.86
CA LEU A 204 -6.13 11.92 9.82
C LEU A 204 -7.33 12.66 10.38
#